data_45ad6dd67648bc990da8668212dabe3a
#
_entry.id   45ad6dd67648bc990da8668212dabe3a
#
_cell.length_a   1.000
_cell.length_b   1.000
_cell.length_c   1.000
_cell.angle_alpha   90.00
_cell.angle_beta   90.00
_cell.angle_gamma   90.00
#
_symmetry.space_group_name_H-M   'P 1'
#
loop_
_entity.id
_entity.type
_entity.pdbx_description
1 polymer ?
#
loop_
_entity_poly.entity_id
_entity_poly.type
_entity_poly.pdbx_seq_one_letter_code
_entity_poly.pdbx_strand_id
1 'polypeptide(L)'
;MASDEKHRYPLIPVDCPVNCDFNSNFTATYGIELGLYQNTLIRCLNSIYYNSVRVKPGDEVAFAGYCLSLVGSIHGHQGEGMGKIWLPFVQGKYDITPHVERHAHCNEKLRPFEEYMKKVSTGGEAYDGQKVRELVESFGDYLNKTFHLEVRVVSVTITVPF
;
A
#
# COMPACT_ATOMS: atom_id res chain seq x y z
N MET A 1 9.16 14.42 23.99
CA MET A 1 9.06 12.98 23.73
C MET A 1 7.72 12.77 23.04
N ALA A 2 7.71 12.58 21.72
CA ALA A 2 6.49 12.24 21.01
C ALA A 2 6.09 10.83 21.47
N SER A 3 4.84 10.70 21.97
CA SER A 3 4.26 9.41 22.29
C SER A 3 4.35 8.50 21.07
N ASP A 4 4.88 7.28 21.25
CA ASP A 4 4.77 6.17 20.31
C ASP A 4 3.28 5.86 20.09
N GLU A 5 2.60 6.66 19.28
CA GLU A 5 1.29 6.29 18.75
C GLU A 5 1.51 5.07 17.89
N LYS A 6 1.22 3.92 18.47
CA LYS A 6 1.33 2.61 17.83
C LYS A 6 0.50 2.65 16.54
N HIS A 7 1.16 2.73 15.40
CA HIS A 7 0.49 2.73 14.10
C HIS A 7 -0.48 1.55 14.00
N ARG A 8 -1.73 1.78 13.57
CA ARG A 8 -2.72 0.71 13.36
C ARG A 8 -2.21 -0.33 12.36
N TYR A 9 -1.51 0.16 11.33
CA TYR A 9 -0.82 -0.65 10.33
C TYR A 9 0.68 -0.42 10.46
N PRO A 10 1.46 -1.43 10.91
CA PRO A 10 2.89 -1.28 11.14
C PRO A 10 3.66 -1.04 9.84
N LEU A 11 4.70 -0.21 9.94
CA LEU A 11 5.61 0.05 8.84
C LEU A 11 6.52 -1.16 8.60
N ILE A 12 6.94 -1.33 7.36
CA ILE A 12 7.92 -2.33 6.95
C ILE A 12 9.30 -1.88 7.44
N PRO A 13 10.04 -2.71 8.18
CA PRO A 13 11.44 -2.43 8.49
C PRO A 13 12.25 -2.38 7.19
N VAL A 14 12.93 -1.26 6.94
CA VAL A 14 13.81 -1.08 5.79
C VAL A 14 15.19 -0.74 6.32
N ASP A 15 16.11 -1.71 6.22
CA ASP A 15 17.52 -1.48 6.53
C ASP A 15 18.21 -0.94 5.27
N CYS A 16 18.56 0.35 5.30
CA CYS A 16 19.38 0.97 4.27
C CYS A 16 20.80 1.11 4.83
N PRO A 17 21.78 0.28 4.40
CA PRO A 17 23.18 0.42 4.85
C PRO A 17 23.70 1.81 4.46
N VAL A 18 24.44 2.45 5.39
CA VAL A 18 24.99 3.81 5.21
C VAL A 18 25.88 3.93 3.96
N ASN A 19 26.42 2.81 3.47
CA ASN A 19 27.29 2.71 2.29
C ASN A 19 26.66 1.84 1.20
N CYS A 20 25.33 1.87 1.01
CA CYS A 20 24.68 1.12 -0.04
C CYS A 20 25.08 1.68 -1.40
N ASP A 21 25.89 0.93 -2.16
CA ASP A 21 26.14 1.26 -3.55
C ASP A 21 24.93 0.81 -4.39
N PHE A 22 24.02 1.75 -4.60
CA PHE A 22 22.80 1.55 -5.38
C PHE A 22 23.06 1.17 -6.85
N ASN A 23 24.27 1.34 -7.34
CA ASN A 23 24.65 1.01 -8.72
C ASN A 23 25.16 -0.44 -8.87
N SER A 24 25.68 -1.05 -7.80
CA SER A 24 26.31 -2.38 -7.87
C SER A 24 25.32 -3.53 -7.60
N ASN A 25 24.16 -3.27 -6.99
CA ASN A 25 23.19 -4.32 -6.65
C ASN A 25 21.75 -3.85 -6.86
N PHE A 26 21.31 -3.87 -8.14
CA PHE A 26 19.96 -3.47 -8.55
C PHE A 26 18.86 -4.09 -7.68
N THR A 27 19.02 -5.32 -7.30
CA THR A 27 18.00 -6.08 -6.59
C THR A 27 17.90 -5.69 -5.10
N ALA A 28 19.02 -5.47 -4.42
CA ALA A 28 18.99 -4.94 -3.06
C ALA A 28 18.40 -3.53 -3.02
N THR A 29 18.77 -2.70 -3.99
CA THR A 29 18.20 -1.35 -4.20
C THR A 29 16.70 -1.41 -4.40
N TYR A 30 16.22 -2.30 -5.27
CA TYR A 30 14.80 -2.43 -5.55
C TYR A 30 13.99 -2.86 -4.31
N GLY A 31 14.52 -3.76 -3.48
CA GLY A 31 13.88 -4.14 -2.21
C GLY A 31 13.75 -2.98 -1.22
N ILE A 32 14.78 -2.12 -1.14
CA ILE A 32 14.76 -0.90 -0.32
C ILE A 32 13.74 0.09 -0.87
N GLU A 33 13.77 0.40 -2.17
CA GLU A 33 12.84 1.32 -2.82
C GLU A 33 11.40 0.85 -2.69
N LEU A 34 11.15 -0.44 -2.89
CA LEU A 34 9.84 -1.07 -2.70
C LEU A 34 9.32 -0.85 -1.28
N GLY A 35 10.15 -1.14 -0.27
CA GLY A 35 9.77 -0.96 1.13
C GLY A 35 9.52 0.50 1.49
N LEU A 36 10.31 1.44 0.98
CA LEU A 36 10.10 2.87 1.20
C LEU A 36 8.81 3.36 0.54
N TYR A 37 8.53 2.92 -0.68
CA TYR A 37 7.30 3.26 -1.39
C TYR A 37 6.07 2.71 -0.65
N GLN A 38 6.08 1.43 -0.29
CA GLN A 38 4.99 0.80 0.45
C GLN A 38 4.79 1.41 1.83
N ASN A 39 5.85 1.83 2.51
CA ASN A 39 5.75 2.59 3.76
C ASN A 39 5.05 3.93 3.57
N THR A 40 5.17 4.56 2.41
CA THR A 40 4.41 5.78 2.09
C THR A 40 2.91 5.46 2.01
N LEU A 41 2.53 4.37 1.33
CA LEU A 41 1.14 3.91 1.27
C LEU A 41 0.58 3.53 2.64
N ILE A 42 1.37 2.85 3.48
CA ILE A 42 0.98 2.48 4.85
C ILE A 42 0.77 3.74 5.73
N ARG A 43 1.61 4.77 5.58
CA ARG A 43 1.41 6.05 6.29
C ARG A 43 0.13 6.75 5.84
N CYS A 44 -0.17 6.77 4.54
CA CYS A 44 -1.43 7.29 4.01
C CYS A 44 -2.62 6.51 4.57
N LEU A 45 -2.55 5.19 4.60
CA LEU A 45 -3.59 4.33 5.16
C LEU A 45 -3.84 4.62 6.65
N ASN A 46 -2.78 4.73 7.45
CA ASN A 46 -2.87 5.12 8.86
C ASN A 46 -3.48 6.53 9.01
N SER A 47 -3.06 7.48 8.16
CA SER A 47 -3.62 8.84 8.16
C SER A 47 -5.11 8.84 7.89
N ILE A 48 -5.58 8.07 6.91
CA ILE A 48 -7.01 7.92 6.60
C ILE A 48 -7.75 7.30 7.78
N TYR A 49 -7.22 6.22 8.34
CA TYR A 49 -7.82 5.52 9.47
C TYR A 49 -8.07 6.45 10.68
N TYR A 50 -7.05 7.22 11.08
CA TYR A 50 -7.14 8.08 12.27
C TYR A 50 -7.93 9.36 12.03
N ASN A 51 -7.92 9.91 10.81
CA ASN A 51 -8.56 11.19 10.51
C ASN A 51 -9.99 11.03 9.99
N SER A 52 -10.42 9.85 9.55
CA SER A 52 -11.76 9.65 8.98
C SER A 52 -12.88 10.21 9.88
N VAL A 53 -12.81 10.00 11.18
CA VAL A 53 -13.83 10.46 12.15
C VAL A 53 -13.61 11.91 12.64
N ARG A 54 -12.62 12.60 12.09
CA ARG A 54 -12.23 13.98 12.47
C ARG A 54 -12.39 14.97 11.33
N VAL A 55 -12.87 14.53 10.18
CA VAL A 55 -13.11 15.37 9.01
C VAL A 55 -14.14 16.43 9.38
N LYS A 56 -13.83 17.70 9.10
CA LYS A 56 -14.72 18.81 9.41
C LYS A 56 -15.80 18.96 8.35
N PRO A 57 -16.97 19.50 8.72
CA PRO A 57 -17.99 19.86 7.74
C PRO A 57 -17.40 20.80 6.66
N GLY A 58 -17.56 20.42 5.40
CA GLY A 58 -17.02 21.13 4.23
C GLY A 58 -15.72 20.56 3.67
N ASP A 59 -14.99 19.71 4.43
CA ASP A 59 -13.74 19.09 4.00
C ASP A 59 -13.93 17.66 3.43
N GLU A 60 -15.16 17.14 3.41
CA GLU A 60 -15.47 15.73 3.10
C GLU A 60 -15.06 15.36 1.66
N VAL A 61 -15.32 16.24 0.71
CA VAL A 61 -14.96 16.04 -0.70
C VAL A 61 -13.44 16.03 -0.88
N ALA A 62 -12.73 16.94 -0.22
CA ALA A 62 -11.27 16.99 -0.25
C ALA A 62 -10.66 15.72 0.39
N PHE A 63 -11.22 15.27 1.52
CA PHE A 63 -10.79 14.04 2.17
C PHE A 63 -11.09 12.80 1.31
N ALA A 64 -12.23 12.75 0.64
CA ALA A 64 -12.54 11.68 -0.31
C ALA A 64 -11.54 11.66 -1.48
N GLY A 65 -11.13 12.82 -1.99
CA GLY A 65 -10.06 12.95 -2.99
C GLY A 65 -8.73 12.40 -2.49
N TYR A 66 -8.36 12.68 -1.23
CA TYR A 66 -7.17 12.11 -0.60
C TYR A 66 -7.25 10.57 -0.49
N CYS A 67 -8.40 10.04 -0.09
CA CYS A 67 -8.64 8.59 -0.06
C CYS A 67 -8.49 7.95 -1.46
N LEU A 68 -9.06 8.58 -2.49
CA LEU A 68 -8.97 8.10 -3.88
C LEU A 68 -7.54 8.19 -4.43
N SER A 69 -6.73 9.15 -3.97
CA SER A 69 -5.31 9.22 -4.32
C SER A 69 -4.53 8.02 -3.77
N LEU A 70 -4.83 7.56 -2.55
CA LEU A 70 -4.27 6.31 -2.02
C LEU A 70 -4.69 5.11 -2.89
N VAL A 71 -5.97 5.00 -3.23
CA VAL A 71 -6.48 3.91 -4.10
C VAL A 71 -5.75 3.89 -5.43
N GLY A 72 -5.63 5.04 -6.10
CA GLY A 72 -4.90 5.16 -7.37
C GLY A 72 -3.43 4.77 -7.25
N SER A 73 -2.79 5.12 -6.13
CA SER A 73 -1.39 4.72 -5.86
C SER A 73 -1.24 3.23 -5.62
N ILE A 74 -2.21 2.57 -4.96
CA ILE A 74 -2.22 1.11 -4.79
C ILE A 74 -2.39 0.42 -6.14
N HIS A 75 -3.34 0.86 -6.98
CA HIS A 75 -3.53 0.30 -8.32
C HIS A 75 -2.31 0.50 -9.21
N GLY A 76 -1.69 1.68 -9.18
CA GLY A 76 -0.45 1.97 -9.90
C GLY A 76 0.71 1.07 -9.45
N HIS A 77 0.86 0.88 -8.14
CA HIS A 77 1.86 -0.01 -7.58
C HIS A 77 1.68 -1.46 -8.04
N GLN A 78 0.48 -2.00 -7.93
CA GLN A 78 0.18 -3.38 -8.31
C GLN A 78 0.24 -3.61 -9.82
N GLY A 79 -0.25 -2.66 -10.61
CA GLY A 79 -0.32 -2.77 -12.07
C GLY A 79 0.99 -2.41 -12.76
N GLU A 80 1.49 -1.20 -12.58
CA GLU A 80 2.69 -0.70 -13.29
C GLU A 80 3.98 -1.18 -12.62
N GLY A 81 4.12 -0.99 -11.31
CA GLY A 81 5.35 -1.33 -10.60
C GLY A 81 5.58 -2.83 -10.50
N MET A 82 4.71 -3.52 -9.78
CA MET A 82 4.86 -4.97 -9.57
C MET A 82 4.49 -5.78 -10.82
N GLY A 83 3.37 -5.44 -11.47
CA GLY A 83 2.83 -6.22 -12.60
C GLY A 83 3.67 -6.14 -13.87
N LYS A 84 4.10 -4.93 -14.26
CA LYS A 84 4.81 -4.74 -15.54
C LYS A 84 6.33 -4.76 -15.42
N ILE A 85 6.89 -4.48 -14.26
CA ILE A 85 8.34 -4.38 -14.09
C ILE A 85 8.88 -5.62 -13.37
N TRP A 86 8.43 -5.87 -12.14
CA TRP A 86 9.04 -6.89 -11.30
C TRP A 86 8.59 -8.32 -11.66
N LEU A 87 7.29 -8.56 -11.83
CA LEU A 87 6.79 -9.90 -12.13
C LEU A 87 7.37 -10.48 -13.44
N PRO A 88 7.46 -9.73 -14.56
CA PRO A 88 8.13 -10.23 -15.76
C PRO A 88 9.62 -10.52 -15.56
N PHE A 89 10.31 -9.75 -14.70
CA PHE A 89 11.74 -9.98 -14.41
C PHE A 89 11.98 -11.29 -13.68
N VAL A 90 11.07 -11.69 -12.78
CA VAL A 90 11.19 -12.95 -12.02
C VAL A 90 10.46 -14.12 -12.64
N GLN A 91 9.59 -13.87 -13.64
CA GLN A 91 8.83 -14.89 -14.35
C GLN A 91 9.77 -15.93 -15.00
N GLY A 92 9.48 -17.20 -14.78
CA GLY A 92 10.33 -18.30 -15.25
C GLY A 92 11.39 -18.75 -14.25
N LYS A 93 11.64 -17.95 -13.18
CA LYS A 93 12.52 -18.34 -12.06
C LYS A 93 11.72 -18.69 -10.81
N TYR A 94 10.54 -18.05 -10.63
CA TYR A 94 9.67 -18.21 -9.47
C TYR A 94 8.22 -18.34 -9.91
N ASP A 95 7.44 -19.07 -9.12
CA ASP A 95 5.98 -19.10 -9.28
C ASP A 95 5.40 -17.76 -8.79
N ILE A 96 4.93 -16.95 -9.73
CA ILE A 96 4.31 -15.65 -9.47
C ILE A 96 2.80 -15.74 -9.18
N THR A 97 2.19 -16.92 -9.37
CA THR A 97 0.74 -17.12 -9.19
C THR A 97 0.24 -16.61 -7.84
N PRO A 98 0.92 -16.91 -6.70
CA PRO A 98 0.47 -16.41 -5.40
C PRO A 98 0.50 -14.87 -5.27
N HIS A 99 1.35 -14.18 -6.04
CA HIS A 99 1.36 -12.70 -6.07
C HIS A 99 0.16 -12.15 -6.82
N VAL A 100 -0.11 -12.69 -8.01
CA VAL A 100 -1.25 -12.29 -8.84
C VAL A 100 -2.57 -12.50 -8.09
N GLU A 101 -2.74 -13.64 -7.45
CA GLU A 101 -3.92 -13.95 -6.64
C GLU A 101 -4.09 -12.99 -5.45
N ARG A 102 -2.99 -12.66 -4.75
CA ARG A 102 -3.03 -11.68 -3.65
C ARG A 102 -3.44 -10.29 -4.11
N HIS A 103 -2.91 -9.83 -5.24
CA HIS A 103 -3.31 -8.54 -5.81
C HIS A 103 -4.78 -8.52 -6.21
N ALA A 104 -5.27 -9.56 -6.87
CA ALA A 104 -6.68 -9.69 -7.24
C ALA A 104 -7.59 -9.63 -5.99
N HIS A 105 -7.25 -10.38 -4.95
CA HIS A 105 -8.00 -10.39 -3.71
C HIS A 105 -7.91 -9.06 -2.95
N CYS A 106 -6.76 -8.39 -2.97
CA CYS A 106 -6.59 -7.05 -2.40
C CYS A 106 -7.52 -6.04 -3.10
N ASN A 107 -7.57 -6.06 -4.43
CA ASN A 107 -8.41 -5.18 -5.22
C ASN A 107 -9.91 -5.44 -4.97
N GLU A 108 -10.31 -6.70 -4.81
CA GLU A 108 -11.67 -7.06 -4.44
C GLU A 108 -12.07 -6.45 -3.09
N LYS A 109 -11.21 -6.55 -2.09
CA LYS A 109 -11.46 -5.96 -0.75
C LYS A 109 -11.44 -4.43 -0.75
N LEU A 110 -10.61 -3.81 -1.59
CA LEU A 110 -10.47 -2.36 -1.69
C LEU A 110 -11.68 -1.71 -2.40
N ARG A 111 -12.33 -2.44 -3.30
CA ARG A 111 -13.42 -1.92 -4.14
C ARG A 111 -14.56 -1.24 -3.38
N PRO A 112 -15.11 -1.78 -2.27
CA PRO A 112 -16.20 -1.09 -1.55
C PRO A 112 -15.78 0.27 -1.00
N PHE A 113 -14.53 0.41 -0.54
CA PHE A 113 -13.97 1.69 -0.08
C PHE A 113 -13.85 2.67 -1.24
N GLU A 114 -13.30 2.24 -2.38
CA GLU A 114 -13.17 3.05 -3.59
C GLU A 114 -14.53 3.56 -4.08
N GLU A 115 -15.52 2.68 -4.19
CA GLU A 115 -16.89 3.01 -4.63
C GLU A 115 -17.55 4.03 -3.71
N TYR A 116 -17.41 3.85 -2.39
CA TYR A 116 -17.94 4.79 -1.42
C TYR A 116 -17.28 6.16 -1.54
N MET A 117 -15.94 6.22 -1.62
CA MET A 117 -15.22 7.48 -1.76
C MET A 117 -15.54 8.20 -3.07
N LYS A 118 -15.76 7.48 -4.18
CA LYS A 118 -16.22 8.08 -5.45
C LYS A 118 -17.59 8.74 -5.31
N LYS A 119 -18.53 8.10 -4.62
CA LYS A 119 -19.85 8.69 -4.38
C LYS A 119 -19.77 9.94 -3.50
N VAL A 120 -18.98 9.89 -2.41
CA VAL A 120 -18.77 11.06 -1.54
C VAL A 120 -18.12 12.20 -2.32
N SER A 121 -17.09 11.92 -3.13
CA SER A 121 -16.37 12.95 -3.90
C SER A 121 -17.24 13.68 -4.93
N THR A 122 -18.32 13.05 -5.38
CA THR A 122 -19.28 13.63 -6.34
C THR A 122 -20.56 14.15 -5.67
N GLY A 123 -20.66 14.09 -4.34
CA GLY A 123 -21.88 14.47 -3.62
C GLY A 123 -23.04 13.49 -3.75
N GLY A 124 -22.80 12.29 -4.30
CA GLY A 124 -23.82 11.25 -4.48
C GLY A 124 -24.15 10.47 -3.21
N GLU A 125 -23.32 10.56 -2.18
CA GLU A 125 -23.55 9.94 -0.87
C GLU A 125 -22.96 10.83 0.23
N ALA A 126 -23.66 10.92 1.37
CA ALA A 126 -23.18 11.67 2.53
C ALA A 126 -21.95 11.01 3.14
N TYR A 127 -21.00 11.84 3.61
CA TYR A 127 -19.83 11.38 4.29
C TYR A 127 -20.16 10.82 5.68
N ASP A 128 -19.65 9.65 5.99
CA ASP A 128 -19.69 9.03 7.30
C ASP A 128 -18.27 8.53 7.66
N GLY A 129 -17.64 9.21 8.61
CA GLY A 129 -16.27 8.91 9.03
C GLY A 129 -16.12 7.55 9.70
N GLN A 130 -17.15 7.05 10.38
CA GLN A 130 -17.14 5.72 10.99
C GLN A 130 -17.22 4.64 9.91
N LYS A 131 -18.06 4.83 8.91
CA LYS A 131 -18.14 3.95 7.73
C LYS A 131 -16.81 3.89 6.98
N VAL A 132 -16.13 5.03 6.81
CA VAL A 132 -14.78 5.07 6.21
C VAL A 132 -13.82 4.19 7.01
N ARG A 133 -13.82 4.32 8.34
CA ARG A 133 -12.95 3.53 9.21
C ARG A 133 -13.21 2.03 9.09
N GLU A 134 -14.46 1.62 9.12
CA GLU A 134 -14.87 0.22 8.95
C GLU A 134 -14.47 -0.34 7.60
N LEU A 135 -14.63 0.44 6.52
CA LEU A 135 -14.18 0.07 5.19
C LEU A 135 -12.66 -0.08 5.14
N VAL A 136 -11.89 0.82 5.76
CA VAL A 136 -10.42 0.69 5.86
C VAL A 136 -10.04 -0.56 6.63
N GLU A 137 -10.70 -0.89 7.72
CA GLU A 137 -10.45 -2.12 8.49
C GLU A 137 -10.71 -3.38 7.67
N SER A 138 -11.67 -3.36 6.75
CA SER A 138 -12.02 -4.52 5.93
C SER A 138 -10.91 -4.97 4.97
N PHE A 139 -10.01 -4.07 4.55
CA PHE A 139 -8.91 -4.38 3.64
C PHE A 139 -7.52 -4.08 4.20
N GLY A 140 -7.40 -3.17 5.16
CA GLY A 140 -6.13 -2.61 5.61
C GLY A 140 -5.16 -3.64 6.17
N ASP A 141 -5.62 -4.58 6.99
CA ASP A 141 -4.77 -5.66 7.54
C ASP A 141 -4.26 -6.58 6.42
N TYR A 142 -5.09 -6.86 5.42
CA TYR A 142 -4.70 -7.70 4.29
C TYR A 142 -3.69 -6.98 3.39
N LEU A 143 -3.95 -5.71 3.06
CA LEU A 143 -3.04 -4.88 2.28
C LEU A 143 -1.67 -4.74 2.97
N ASN A 144 -1.66 -4.44 4.26
CA ASN A 144 -0.42 -4.31 5.04
C ASN A 144 0.39 -5.61 5.03
N LYS A 145 -0.26 -6.74 5.26
CA LYS A 145 0.36 -8.07 5.15
C LYS A 145 0.96 -8.33 3.77
N THR A 146 0.23 -7.99 2.72
CA THR A 146 0.68 -8.18 1.33
C THR A 146 1.97 -7.38 1.08
N PHE A 147 2.02 -6.13 1.48
CA PHE A 147 3.21 -5.28 1.34
C PHE A 147 4.43 -5.84 2.09
N HIS A 148 4.26 -6.28 3.34
CA HIS A 148 5.35 -6.91 4.09
C HIS A 148 5.87 -8.18 3.42
N LEU A 149 4.97 -9.00 2.85
CA LEU A 149 5.36 -10.21 2.13
C LEU A 149 6.13 -9.90 0.85
N GLU A 150 5.72 -8.90 0.09
CA GLU A 150 6.37 -8.50 -1.16
C GLU A 150 7.82 -8.08 -0.92
N VAL A 151 8.07 -7.20 0.05
CA VAL A 151 9.43 -6.80 0.39
C VAL A 151 10.27 -7.99 0.83
N ARG A 152 9.70 -8.89 1.64
CA ARG A 152 10.40 -10.09 2.09
C ARG A 152 10.75 -11.01 0.93
N VAL A 153 9.83 -11.25 0.00
CA VAL A 153 10.07 -12.12 -1.17
C VAL A 153 11.13 -11.50 -2.06
N VAL A 154 11.04 -10.20 -2.37
CA VAL A 154 12.06 -9.49 -3.14
C VAL A 154 13.43 -9.64 -2.47
N SER A 155 13.55 -9.42 -1.17
CA SER A 155 14.80 -9.51 -0.43
C SER A 155 15.42 -10.92 -0.43
N VAL A 156 14.58 -11.98 -0.36
CA VAL A 156 15.06 -13.39 -0.35
C VAL A 156 15.41 -13.87 -1.75
N THR A 157 14.63 -13.48 -2.75
CA THR A 157 14.84 -13.86 -4.17
C THR A 157 16.20 -13.37 -4.70
N ILE A 158 16.76 -12.37 -4.07
CA ILE A 158 17.98 -11.65 -4.43
C ILE A 158 19.24 -12.31 -3.87
N THR A 159 19.13 -13.07 -2.80
CA THR A 159 20.27 -13.71 -2.13
C THR A 159 20.72 -15.01 -2.79
N VAL A 160 20.01 -15.49 -3.83
CA VAL A 160 20.46 -16.67 -4.60
C VAL A 160 21.37 -16.21 -5.73
N PRO A 161 22.65 -16.61 -5.75
CA PRO A 161 23.58 -16.27 -6.84
C PRO A 161 23.07 -16.81 -8.18
N PHE A 162 23.27 -16.04 -9.25
CA PHE A 162 23.04 -16.46 -10.62
C PHE A 162 24.03 -17.54 -11.04
#